data_813dabaf5e9acc777554083407a6af48
#
_entry.id   813dabaf5e9acc777554083407a6af48
#
_cell.length_a   1.000
_cell.length_b   1.000
_cell.length_c   1.000
_cell.angle_alpha   90.00
_cell.angle_beta   90.00
_cell.angle_gamma   90.00
#
_symmetry.space_group_name_H-M   'P 1'
#
loop_
_entity.id
_entity.type
_entity.pdbx_description
1 polymer ?
#
loop_
_entity_poly.entity_id
_entity_poly.type
_entity_poly.pdbx_seq_one_letter_code
_entity_poly.pdbx_strand_id
1 'polypeptide(L)'
;MLHIPVLLEESIDFLIQDKNGSYIDCTFGRGGHSKLILNKISSKGFLSSFDKDPDAFKFSQGFKEKNFKSFHDSFKNLDKYFKTESINGIIY
;
A
#
# COMPACT_ATOMS: atom_id res chain seq x y z
N MET A 1 -9.86 10.37 -2.55
CA MET A 1 -8.72 9.43 -2.54
C MET A 1 -7.75 9.80 -3.64
N LEU A 2 -6.46 9.86 -3.31
CA LEU A 2 -5.42 10.13 -4.30
C LEU A 2 -4.97 8.83 -4.97
N HIS A 3 -4.86 8.89 -6.30
CA HIS A 3 -4.27 7.84 -7.11
C HIS A 3 -3.04 8.41 -7.80
N ILE A 4 -1.89 7.79 -7.63
CA ILE A 4 -0.70 8.20 -8.35
C ILE A 4 -0.04 6.99 -9.03
N PRO A 5 0.51 7.19 -10.24
CA PRO A 5 1.32 6.14 -10.86
C PRO A 5 2.63 5.99 -10.09
N VAL A 6 3.22 4.81 -10.19
CA VAL A 6 4.52 4.54 -9.57
C VAL A 6 5.57 5.32 -10.34
N LEU A 7 6.23 6.28 -9.69
CA LEU A 7 7.28 7.09 -10.31
C LEU A 7 8.47 7.20 -9.37
N LEU A 8 8.53 8.29 -8.61
CA LEU A 8 9.68 8.63 -7.79
C LEU A 8 9.25 8.75 -6.32
N GLU A 9 10.23 8.81 -5.45
CA GLU A 9 9.99 8.97 -4.01
C GLU A 9 9.17 10.24 -3.73
N GLU A 10 9.37 11.30 -4.51
CA GLU A 10 8.61 12.54 -4.36
C GLU A 10 7.11 12.32 -4.56
N SER A 11 6.74 11.40 -5.47
CA SER A 11 5.32 11.06 -5.68
C SER A 11 4.72 10.42 -4.44
N ILE A 12 5.49 9.60 -3.76
CA ILE A 12 5.04 8.96 -2.52
C ILE A 12 4.92 10.00 -1.42
N ASP A 13 5.85 10.94 -1.32
CA ASP A 13 5.73 12.05 -0.36
C ASP A 13 4.46 12.85 -0.59
N PHE A 14 4.14 13.11 -1.85
CA PHE A 14 2.91 13.81 -2.20
C PHE A 14 1.68 12.99 -1.82
N LEU A 15 1.72 11.68 -2.01
CA LEU A 15 0.61 10.78 -1.69
C LEU A 15 0.30 10.79 -0.19
N ILE A 16 1.33 10.75 0.65
CA ILE A 16 1.17 10.60 2.10
C ILE A 16 0.96 11.99 2.72
N GLN A 17 -0.25 12.49 2.62
CA GLN A 17 -0.61 13.78 3.21
C GLN A 17 -1.10 13.63 4.64
N ASP A 18 -1.58 12.45 5.01
CA ASP A 18 -1.99 12.12 6.37
C ASP A 18 -1.21 10.89 6.81
N LYS A 19 -0.28 11.09 7.74
CA LYS A 19 0.56 9.98 8.23
C LYS A 19 -0.23 8.93 9.01
N ASN A 20 -1.43 9.27 9.46
CA ASN A 20 -2.31 8.35 10.17
C ASN A 20 -3.32 7.69 9.24
N GLY A 21 -3.22 7.96 7.94
CA GLY A 21 -4.19 7.48 6.97
C GLY A 21 -3.97 6.03 6.55
N SER A 22 -4.86 5.56 5.70
CA SER A 22 -4.84 4.22 5.12
C SER A 22 -4.43 4.30 3.66
N TYR A 23 -3.43 3.53 3.27
CA TYR A 23 -2.87 3.56 1.93
C TYR A 23 -2.81 2.17 1.33
N ILE A 24 -2.82 2.11 -0.01
CA ILE A 24 -2.78 0.85 -0.74
C ILE A 24 -1.66 0.89 -1.76
N ASP A 25 -0.86 -0.16 -1.79
CA ASP A 25 0.17 -0.39 -2.79
C ASP A 25 -0.29 -1.53 -3.71
N CYS A 26 -0.59 -1.21 -4.98
CA CYS A 26 -1.01 -2.19 -5.98
C CYS A 26 0.17 -2.74 -6.77
N THR A 27 1.38 -2.35 -6.41
CA THR A 27 2.60 -2.70 -7.15
C THR A 27 3.65 -3.27 -6.23
N PHE A 28 3.24 -4.16 -5.33
CA PHE A 28 4.15 -4.60 -4.27
C PHE A 28 5.50 -5.06 -4.81
N GLY A 29 5.52 -5.99 -5.78
CA GLY A 29 6.76 -6.52 -6.34
C GLY A 29 7.72 -7.00 -5.26
N ARG A 30 8.85 -6.32 -5.12
CA ARG A 30 9.85 -6.60 -4.08
C ARG A 30 9.71 -5.70 -2.86
N GLY A 31 8.64 -4.93 -2.78
CA GLY A 31 8.32 -4.16 -1.59
C GLY A 31 9.01 -2.82 -1.45
N GLY A 32 9.67 -2.33 -2.52
CA GLY A 32 10.39 -1.06 -2.45
C GLY A 32 9.49 0.12 -2.11
N HIS A 33 8.36 0.25 -2.81
CA HIS A 33 7.43 1.33 -2.55
C HIS A 33 6.72 1.17 -1.21
N SER A 34 6.38 -0.08 -0.85
CA SER A 34 5.76 -0.35 0.45
C SER A 34 6.67 0.03 1.60
N LYS A 35 7.98 -0.24 1.50
CA LYS A 35 8.93 0.17 2.52
C LYS A 35 8.99 1.69 2.68
N LEU A 36 8.97 2.41 1.56
CA LEU A 36 8.97 3.89 1.59
C LEU A 36 7.72 4.41 2.28
N ILE A 37 6.56 3.85 1.94
CA ILE A 37 5.30 4.27 2.55
C ILE A 37 5.31 3.98 4.05
N LEU A 38 5.72 2.78 4.45
CA LEU A 38 5.77 2.39 5.86
C LEU A 38 6.70 3.27 6.67
N ASN A 39 7.79 3.76 6.06
CA ASN A 39 8.69 4.68 6.74
C ASN A 39 8.10 6.09 6.90
N LYS A 40 7.11 6.45 6.10
CA LYS A 40 6.53 7.80 6.11
C LYS A 40 5.27 7.89 6.95
N ILE A 41 4.51 6.80 7.10
CA ILE A 41 3.30 6.81 7.91
C ILE A 41 3.64 6.58 9.39
N SER A 42 2.72 6.98 10.27
CA SER A 42 2.88 6.76 11.70
C SER A 42 2.41 5.35 12.08
N SER A 43 2.59 5.00 13.34
CA SER A 43 2.07 3.73 13.87
C SER A 43 0.55 3.64 13.79
N LYS A 44 -0.14 4.78 13.65
CA LYS A 44 -1.59 4.83 13.48
C LYS A 44 -2.01 4.75 12.02
N GLY A 45 -1.07 4.95 11.09
CA GLY A 45 -1.33 4.75 9.68
C GLY A 45 -1.31 3.27 9.33
N PHE A 46 -1.85 2.93 8.17
CA PHE A 46 -1.90 1.54 7.73
C PHE A 46 -1.62 1.43 6.25
N LEU A 47 -0.88 0.40 5.87
CA LEU A 47 -0.60 0.08 4.49
C LEU A 47 -1.12 -1.31 4.16
N SER A 48 -1.86 -1.41 3.06
CA SER A 48 -2.29 -2.70 2.49
C SER A 48 -1.67 -2.83 1.11
N SER A 49 -1.22 -4.03 0.76
CA SER A 49 -0.70 -4.30 -0.57
C SER A 49 -1.56 -5.34 -1.28
N PHE A 50 -1.70 -5.17 -2.58
CA PHE A 50 -2.41 -6.13 -3.42
C PHE A 50 -1.48 -6.59 -4.52
N ASP A 51 -1.41 -7.89 -4.73
CA ASP A 51 -0.67 -8.45 -5.86
C ASP A 51 -1.25 -9.81 -6.21
N LYS A 52 -1.43 -10.06 -7.51
CA LYS A 52 -1.88 -11.36 -8.03
C LYS A 52 -0.74 -12.35 -8.14
N ASP A 53 0.50 -11.86 -8.21
CA ASP A 53 1.67 -12.70 -8.37
C ASP A 53 1.95 -13.44 -7.05
N PRO A 54 1.93 -14.78 -7.05
CA PRO A 54 2.19 -15.54 -5.83
C PRO A 54 3.59 -15.29 -5.27
N ASP A 55 4.58 -14.99 -6.10
CA ASP A 55 5.94 -14.71 -5.62
C ASP A 55 5.99 -13.37 -4.88
N ALA A 56 5.31 -12.35 -5.41
CA ALA A 56 5.23 -11.06 -4.73
C ALA A 56 4.50 -11.19 -3.40
N PHE A 57 3.39 -11.92 -3.38
CA PHE A 57 2.65 -12.15 -2.16
C PHE A 57 3.50 -12.90 -1.12
N LYS A 58 4.21 -13.93 -1.56
CA LYS A 58 5.11 -14.69 -0.68
C LYS A 58 6.19 -13.78 -0.09
N PHE A 59 6.78 -12.93 -0.92
CA PHE A 59 7.80 -11.98 -0.45
C PHE A 59 7.22 -11.02 0.60
N SER A 60 5.98 -10.59 0.41
CA SER A 60 5.33 -9.65 1.34
C SER A 60 5.12 -10.24 2.73
N GLN A 61 5.06 -11.56 2.84
CA GLN A 61 4.91 -12.22 4.14
C GLN A 61 6.13 -12.00 5.04
N GLY A 62 7.25 -11.57 4.48
CA GLY A 62 8.44 -11.23 5.25
C GLY A 62 8.37 -9.88 5.97
N PHE A 63 7.41 -9.05 5.63
CA PHE A 63 7.23 -7.76 6.30
C PHE A 63 6.69 -8.01 7.72
N LYS A 64 7.31 -7.38 8.70
CA LYS A 64 6.99 -7.60 10.12
C LYS A 64 6.20 -6.46 10.76
N GLU A 65 5.98 -5.36 10.04
CA GLU A 65 5.28 -4.20 10.56
C GLU A 65 3.83 -4.57 10.91
N LYS A 66 3.38 -4.13 12.09
CA LYS A 66 2.02 -4.41 12.55
C LYS A 66 0.96 -3.63 11.75
N ASN A 67 1.36 -2.54 11.14
CA ASN A 67 0.48 -1.69 10.34
C ASN A 67 0.60 -1.98 8.84
N PHE A 68 0.87 -3.23 8.51
CA PHE A 68 0.96 -3.70 7.14
C PHE A 68 0.19 -5.01 6.98
N LYS A 69 -0.54 -5.14 5.87
CA LYS A 69 -1.19 -6.39 5.50
C LYS A 69 -1.15 -6.55 3.99
N SER A 70 -0.85 -7.76 3.53
CA SER A 70 -0.85 -8.06 2.10
C SER A 70 -2.04 -8.95 1.74
N PHE A 71 -2.54 -8.76 0.52
CA PHE A 71 -3.63 -9.52 -0.04
C PHE A 71 -3.16 -10.16 -1.34
N HIS A 72 -3.34 -11.47 -1.44
CA HIS A 72 -3.06 -12.20 -2.68
C HIS A 72 -4.28 -12.10 -3.58
N ASP A 73 -4.50 -10.94 -4.16
CA ASP A 73 -5.68 -10.66 -4.97
C ASP A 73 -5.38 -9.52 -5.92
N SER A 74 -6.26 -9.36 -6.90
CA SER A 74 -6.23 -8.24 -7.82
C SER A 74 -6.78 -6.99 -7.15
N PHE A 75 -6.20 -5.85 -7.49
CA PHE A 75 -6.74 -4.56 -7.09
C PHE A 75 -8.20 -4.40 -7.53
N LYS A 76 -8.63 -5.07 -8.60
CA LYS A 76 -10.02 -5.05 -9.05
C LYS A 76 -11.00 -5.47 -7.95
N ASN A 77 -10.55 -6.26 -7.00
CA ASN A 77 -11.38 -6.78 -5.91
C ASN A 77 -11.28 -5.96 -4.63
N LEU A 78 -10.74 -4.76 -4.73
CA LEU A 78 -10.54 -3.86 -3.58
C LEU A 78 -11.81 -3.69 -2.75
N ASP A 79 -12.96 -3.55 -3.42
CA ASP A 79 -14.25 -3.32 -2.76
C ASP A 79 -14.67 -4.46 -1.84
N LYS A 80 -14.11 -5.65 -2.03
CA LYS A 80 -14.39 -6.78 -1.12
C LYS A 80 -13.77 -6.61 0.25
N TYR A 81 -12.76 -5.75 0.36
CA TYR A 81 -11.96 -5.60 1.58
C TYR A 81 -12.12 -4.24 2.23
N PHE A 82 -12.40 -3.20 1.44
CA PHE A 82 -12.41 -1.82 1.92
C PHE A 82 -13.57 -1.04 1.35
N LYS A 83 -14.06 -0.08 2.13
CA LYS A 83 -14.90 0.99 1.62
C LYS A 83 -13.98 2.04 1.02
N THR A 84 -14.29 2.51 -0.17
CA THR A 84 -13.45 3.45 -0.91
C THR A 84 -13.13 4.70 -0.09
N GLU A 85 -14.10 5.23 0.62
CA GLU A 85 -13.92 6.45 1.41
C GLU A 85 -13.01 6.24 2.63
N SER A 86 -12.67 5.00 2.99
CA SER A 86 -11.76 4.72 4.11
C SER A 86 -10.29 4.79 3.69
N ILE A 87 -10.01 4.97 2.40
CA ILE A 87 -8.67 4.93 1.85
C ILE A 87 -8.21 6.34 1.49
N ASN A 88 -7.03 6.73 1.96
CA ASN A 88 -6.47 8.06 1.71
C ASN A 88 -5.71 8.14 0.39
N GLY A 89 -5.11 7.04 -0.05
CA GLY A 89 -4.39 7.05 -1.31
C GLY A 89 -4.02 5.67 -1.80
N ILE A 90 -3.78 5.58 -3.11
CA ILE A 90 -3.40 4.34 -3.79
C ILE A 90 -2.22 4.63 -4.71
N ILE A 91 -1.21 3.77 -4.66
CA ILE A 91 -0.12 3.77 -5.62
C ILE A 91 -0.28 2.55 -6.54
N TYR A 92 -0.16 2.79 -7.85
CA TYR A 92 -0.37 1.74 -8.85
C TYR A 92 0.64 1.82 -9.97
#